data_8f8187e564faf0cecf6d9dbd5821631d
#
_entry.id   8f8187e564faf0cecf6d9dbd5821631d
#
_cell.length_a   1.000
_cell.length_b   1.000
_cell.length_c   1.000
_cell.angle_alpha   90.00
_cell.angle_beta   90.00
_cell.angle_gamma   90.00
#
_symmetry.space_group_name_H-M   'P 1'
#
loop_
_entity.id
_entity.type
_entity.pdbx_description
1 polymer ?
#
loop_
_entity_poly.entity_id
_entity_poly.type
_entity_poly.pdbx_seq_one_letter_code
_entity_poly.pdbx_strand_id
1 'polypeptide(L)'
;GMGNPILATGSMLGSSVFGIMSQDTKALNYKYTRVTDSDMIILIRKIEDLQQNTVNLYYDYMTSRKLLQLTDKVVEQRKKNYDHAQDMPKEVILITDAYYRTALDDQAKARASFNARRAALEQFVGNDVFTQFEKALLEREKNKND
;
A
#
# COMPACT_ATOMS: atom_id res chain seq x y z
N GLY A 1 -12.69 1.27 -14.73
CA GLY A 1 -12.58 1.16 -13.34
C GLY A 1 -12.76 2.48 -12.62
N MET A 2 -13.54 3.34 -13.19
CA MET A 2 -13.66 4.69 -12.67
C MET A 2 -14.40 4.78 -11.36
N GLY A 3 -15.15 3.76 -10.99
CA GLY A 3 -15.80 3.68 -9.68
C GLY A 3 -14.92 3.10 -8.57
N ASN A 4 -13.73 2.64 -8.89
CA ASN A 4 -12.85 1.99 -7.92
C ASN A 4 -11.75 2.94 -7.47
N PRO A 5 -11.77 3.42 -6.19
CA PRO A 5 -10.77 4.36 -5.68
C PRO A 5 -9.35 3.79 -5.68
N ILE A 6 -9.19 2.48 -5.55
CA ILE A 6 -7.89 1.83 -5.61
C ILE A 6 -7.27 1.97 -7.01
N LEU A 7 -8.06 1.72 -8.05
CA LEU A 7 -7.61 1.87 -9.44
C LEU A 7 -7.31 3.31 -9.77
N ALA A 8 -8.13 4.26 -9.32
CA ALA A 8 -7.91 5.69 -9.55
C ALA A 8 -6.59 6.15 -8.91
N THR A 9 -6.29 5.72 -7.69
CA THR A 9 -5.05 6.07 -7.00
C THR A 9 -3.83 5.42 -7.66
N GLY A 10 -3.95 4.14 -8.05
CA GLY A 10 -2.92 3.43 -8.79
C GLY A 10 -2.63 4.06 -10.13
N SER A 11 -3.68 4.51 -10.83
CA SER A 11 -3.56 5.20 -12.11
C SER A 11 -2.81 6.53 -11.97
N MET A 12 -3.08 7.29 -10.89
CA MET A 12 -2.39 8.56 -10.63
C MET A 12 -0.90 8.36 -10.40
N LEU A 13 -0.51 7.36 -9.60
CA LEU A 13 0.90 7.01 -9.38
C LEU A 13 1.56 6.52 -10.68
N GLY A 14 0.89 5.64 -11.40
CA GLY A 14 1.37 5.12 -12.68
C GLY A 14 1.57 6.23 -13.70
N SER A 15 0.63 7.15 -13.79
CA SER A 15 0.70 8.28 -14.74
C SER A 15 1.91 9.17 -14.46
N SER A 16 2.23 9.45 -13.20
CA SER A 16 3.40 10.28 -12.85
C SER A 16 4.71 9.62 -13.26
N VAL A 17 4.86 8.33 -12.96
CA VAL A 17 6.06 7.55 -13.34
C VAL A 17 6.15 7.44 -14.86
N PHE A 18 5.04 7.15 -15.52
CA PHE A 18 5.00 7.01 -16.98
C PHE A 18 5.23 8.32 -17.71
N GLY A 19 4.76 9.44 -17.19
CA GLY A 19 5.01 10.75 -17.76
C GLY A 19 6.52 11.01 -17.87
N ILE A 20 7.25 10.75 -16.79
CA ILE A 20 8.70 10.91 -16.74
C ILE A 20 9.40 9.96 -17.73
N MET A 21 9.03 8.67 -17.68
CA MET A 21 9.62 7.65 -18.55
C MET A 21 9.33 7.92 -20.04
N SER A 22 8.11 8.37 -20.36
CA SER A 22 7.72 8.71 -21.72
C SER A 22 8.51 9.90 -22.27
N GLN A 23 8.77 10.90 -21.45
CA GLN A 23 9.58 12.05 -21.83
C GLN A 23 11.01 11.64 -22.08
N ASP A 24 11.60 10.80 -21.21
CA ASP A 24 12.96 10.29 -21.39
C ASP A 24 13.09 9.45 -22.66
N THR A 25 12.08 8.61 -22.94
CA THR A 25 12.06 7.79 -24.17
C THR A 25 11.99 8.66 -25.42
N LYS A 26 11.18 9.71 -25.42
CA LYS A 26 11.09 10.67 -26.54
C LYS A 26 12.39 11.42 -26.72
N ALA A 27 13.02 11.86 -25.65
CA ALA A 27 14.32 12.55 -25.71
C ALA A 27 15.41 11.63 -26.27
N LEU A 28 15.42 10.36 -25.86
CA LEU A 28 16.34 9.34 -26.38
C LEU A 28 16.10 9.11 -27.88
N ASN A 29 14.85 8.97 -28.31
CA ASN A 29 14.50 8.77 -29.73
C ASN A 29 14.90 9.98 -30.58
N TYR A 30 14.73 11.19 -30.05
CA TYR A 30 15.08 12.41 -30.75
C TYR A 30 16.60 12.56 -30.88
N LYS A 31 17.34 12.21 -29.83
CA LYS A 31 18.80 12.36 -29.79
C LYS A 31 19.54 11.25 -30.55
N TYR A 32 18.99 10.05 -30.60
CA TYR A 32 19.55 8.86 -31.20
C TYR A 32 18.66 8.31 -32.30
N THR A 33 18.71 8.89 -33.48
CA THR A 33 17.89 8.50 -34.64
C THR A 33 18.19 7.10 -35.19
N ARG A 34 19.14 6.36 -34.58
CA ARG A 34 19.55 5.01 -35.01
C ARG A 34 19.31 3.95 -33.93
N VAL A 35 18.23 4.08 -33.17
CA VAL A 35 17.84 3.02 -32.21
C VAL A 35 17.36 1.82 -33.02
N THR A 36 17.96 0.66 -32.81
CA THR A 36 17.55 -0.57 -33.49
C THR A 36 16.21 -1.07 -32.96
N ASP A 37 15.48 -1.87 -33.76
CA ASP A 37 14.22 -2.48 -33.31
C ASP A 37 14.40 -3.31 -32.02
N SER A 38 15.57 -3.96 -31.86
CA SER A 38 15.90 -4.71 -30.65
C SER A 38 15.98 -3.79 -29.44
N ASP A 39 16.61 -2.62 -29.58
CA ASP A 39 16.74 -1.65 -28.49
C ASP A 39 15.36 -1.09 -28.10
N MET A 40 14.49 -0.84 -29.07
CA MET A 40 13.12 -0.39 -28.84
C MET A 40 12.32 -1.43 -28.05
N ILE A 41 12.47 -2.71 -28.41
CA ILE A 41 11.79 -3.81 -27.69
C ILE A 41 12.26 -3.88 -26.24
N ILE A 42 13.58 -3.74 -25.99
CA ILE A 42 14.15 -3.73 -24.64
C ILE A 42 13.59 -2.57 -23.82
N LEU A 43 13.51 -1.36 -24.40
CA LEU A 43 12.97 -0.19 -23.73
C LEU A 43 11.50 -0.34 -23.38
N ILE A 44 10.70 -0.89 -24.30
CA ILE A 44 9.25 -1.14 -24.06
C ILE A 44 9.08 -2.12 -22.93
N ARG A 45 9.82 -3.23 -22.92
CA ARG A 45 9.77 -4.23 -21.84
C ARG A 45 10.17 -3.62 -20.49
N LYS A 46 11.17 -2.73 -20.49
CA LYS A 46 11.62 -2.06 -19.25
C LYS A 46 10.52 -1.16 -18.68
N ILE A 47 9.80 -0.44 -19.55
CA ILE A 47 8.67 0.40 -19.15
C ILE A 47 7.54 -0.47 -18.58
N GLU A 48 7.21 -1.60 -19.24
CA GLU A 48 6.19 -2.53 -18.76
C GLU A 48 6.57 -3.12 -17.39
N ASP A 49 7.84 -3.51 -17.21
CA ASP A 49 8.33 -4.02 -15.92
C ASP A 49 8.19 -2.98 -14.81
N LEU A 50 8.52 -1.72 -15.08
CA LEU A 50 8.38 -0.62 -14.13
C LEU A 50 6.91 -0.39 -13.79
N GLN A 51 6.02 -0.46 -14.77
CA GLN A 51 4.59 -0.34 -14.57
C GLN A 51 4.07 -1.46 -13.66
N GLN A 52 4.44 -2.69 -13.95
CA GLN A 52 4.00 -3.84 -13.17
C GLN A 52 4.53 -3.76 -11.74
N ASN A 53 5.78 -3.32 -11.55
CA ASN A 53 6.35 -3.14 -10.22
C ASN A 53 5.60 -2.06 -9.43
N THR A 54 5.22 -0.95 -10.07
CA THR A 54 4.44 0.10 -9.43
C THR A 54 3.09 -0.43 -8.96
N VAL A 55 2.40 -1.18 -9.82
CA VAL A 55 1.11 -1.79 -9.48
C VAL A 55 1.25 -2.76 -8.31
N ASN A 56 2.26 -3.62 -8.34
CA ASN A 56 2.49 -4.60 -7.27
C ASN A 56 2.77 -3.93 -5.93
N LEU A 57 3.64 -2.92 -5.91
CA LEU A 57 3.98 -2.18 -4.69
C LEU A 57 2.77 -1.43 -4.13
N TYR A 58 1.95 -0.86 -5.02
CA TYR A 58 0.71 -0.21 -4.62
C TYR A 58 -0.26 -1.19 -3.95
N TYR A 59 -0.51 -2.34 -4.57
CA TYR A 59 -1.40 -3.34 -4.00
C TYR A 59 -0.86 -3.90 -2.68
N ASP A 60 0.44 -4.14 -2.59
CA ASP A 60 1.07 -4.58 -1.35
C ASP A 60 0.88 -3.55 -0.23
N TYR A 61 1.05 -2.26 -0.56
CA TYR A 61 0.80 -1.17 0.38
C TYR A 61 -0.65 -1.16 0.84
N MET A 62 -1.60 -1.16 -0.10
CA MET A 62 -3.03 -1.09 0.23
C MET A 62 -3.50 -2.30 1.02
N THR A 63 -3.03 -3.49 0.67
CA THR A 63 -3.37 -4.74 1.38
C THR A 63 -2.84 -4.72 2.80
N SER A 64 -1.57 -4.36 2.99
CA SER A 64 -0.95 -4.31 4.33
C SER A 64 -1.60 -3.23 5.20
N ARG A 65 -1.98 -2.11 4.60
CA ARG A 65 -2.70 -1.03 5.28
C ARG A 65 -4.06 -1.51 5.76
N LYS A 66 -4.81 -2.18 4.91
CA LYS A 66 -6.12 -2.73 5.27
C LYS A 66 -6.01 -3.78 6.37
N LEU A 67 -5.01 -4.65 6.27
CA LEU A 67 -4.76 -5.68 7.29
C LEU A 67 -4.46 -5.03 8.65
N LEU A 68 -3.63 -3.99 8.68
CA LEU A 68 -3.35 -3.27 9.91
C LEU A 68 -4.62 -2.66 10.52
N GLN A 69 -5.46 -2.04 9.70
CA GLN A 69 -6.75 -1.49 10.16
C GLN A 69 -7.65 -2.57 10.76
N LEU A 70 -7.67 -3.76 10.16
CA LEU A 70 -8.44 -4.90 10.67
C LEU A 70 -7.88 -5.40 12.00
N THR A 71 -6.54 -5.49 12.13
CA THR A 71 -5.94 -5.90 13.41
C THR A 71 -6.19 -4.88 14.51
N ASP A 72 -6.22 -3.58 14.20
CA ASP A 72 -6.55 -2.54 15.17
C ASP A 72 -7.98 -2.76 15.72
N LYS A 73 -8.94 -3.09 14.87
CA LYS A 73 -10.32 -3.38 15.28
C LYS A 73 -10.40 -4.64 16.14
N VAL A 74 -9.66 -5.69 15.77
CA VAL A 74 -9.63 -6.94 16.54
C VAL A 74 -9.04 -6.70 17.92
N VAL A 75 -7.94 -5.96 18.02
CA VAL A 75 -7.33 -5.61 19.30
C VAL A 75 -8.34 -4.87 20.19
N GLU A 76 -9.03 -3.89 19.64
CA GLU A 76 -10.03 -3.13 20.37
C GLU A 76 -11.14 -4.06 20.90
N GLN A 77 -11.64 -4.97 20.06
CA GLN A 77 -12.69 -5.91 20.45
C GLN A 77 -12.20 -6.90 21.51
N ARG A 78 -10.99 -7.45 21.35
CA ARG A 78 -10.41 -8.40 22.32
C ARG A 78 -10.14 -7.72 23.66
N LYS A 79 -9.71 -6.45 23.64
CA LYS A 79 -9.54 -5.69 24.88
C LYS A 79 -10.87 -5.51 25.61
N LYS A 80 -11.93 -5.16 24.90
CA LYS A 80 -13.28 -5.04 25.49
C LYS A 80 -13.71 -6.36 26.11
N ASN A 81 -13.50 -7.47 25.42
CA ASN A 81 -13.85 -8.80 25.94
C ASN A 81 -13.07 -9.12 27.21
N TYR A 82 -11.77 -8.81 27.21
CA TYR A 82 -10.92 -9.00 28.38
C TYR A 82 -11.40 -8.15 29.56
N ASP A 83 -11.70 -6.89 29.34
CA ASP A 83 -12.17 -5.97 30.37
C ASP A 83 -13.50 -6.44 30.97
N HIS A 84 -14.43 -6.89 30.13
CA HIS A 84 -15.73 -7.42 30.58
C HIS A 84 -15.61 -8.76 31.33
N ALA A 85 -14.53 -9.50 31.10
CA ALA A 85 -14.33 -10.81 31.72
C ALA A 85 -13.77 -10.72 33.15
N GLN A 86 -13.41 -9.54 33.64
CA GLN A 86 -12.73 -9.40 34.94
C GLN A 86 -13.60 -9.88 36.12
N ASP A 87 -14.93 -9.81 36.01
CA ASP A 87 -15.87 -10.26 37.02
C ASP A 87 -16.32 -11.73 36.81
N MET A 88 -15.78 -12.39 35.81
CA MET A 88 -16.15 -13.75 35.42
C MET A 88 -15.19 -14.78 36.02
N PRO A 89 -15.52 -16.08 35.95
CA PRO A 89 -14.64 -17.13 36.43
C PRO A 89 -13.24 -17.05 35.78
N LYS A 90 -12.24 -17.52 36.52
CA LYS A 90 -10.83 -17.43 36.16
C LYS A 90 -10.55 -18.00 34.75
N GLU A 91 -11.26 -19.07 34.37
CA GLU A 91 -11.10 -19.70 33.07
C GLU A 91 -11.45 -18.74 31.92
N VAL A 92 -12.50 -17.93 32.10
CA VAL A 92 -12.94 -16.94 31.12
C VAL A 92 -11.91 -15.81 31.03
N ILE A 93 -11.38 -15.35 32.16
CA ILE A 93 -10.33 -14.32 32.19
C ILE A 93 -9.08 -14.81 31.43
N LEU A 94 -8.66 -16.06 31.66
CA LEU A 94 -7.48 -16.62 31.01
C LEU A 94 -7.66 -16.76 29.49
N ILE A 95 -8.86 -17.18 29.04
CA ILE A 95 -9.16 -17.31 27.61
C ILE A 95 -9.17 -15.94 26.94
N THR A 96 -9.84 -14.97 27.53
CA THR A 96 -9.91 -13.61 26.97
C THR A 96 -8.54 -12.92 26.98
N ASP A 97 -7.72 -13.17 28.00
CA ASP A 97 -6.33 -12.70 28.03
C ASP A 97 -5.51 -13.29 26.90
N ALA A 98 -5.62 -14.59 26.66
CA ALA A 98 -4.89 -15.26 25.59
C ALA A 98 -5.27 -14.71 24.21
N TYR A 99 -6.56 -14.51 23.96
CA TYR A 99 -7.04 -13.92 22.69
C TYR A 99 -6.57 -12.47 22.51
N TYR A 100 -6.56 -11.70 23.59
CA TYR A 100 -6.09 -10.31 23.57
C TYR A 100 -4.59 -10.27 23.23
N ARG A 101 -3.78 -11.10 23.88
CA ARG A 101 -2.33 -11.16 23.62
C ARG A 101 -2.05 -11.58 22.18
N THR A 102 -2.78 -12.56 21.66
CA THR A 102 -2.64 -13.01 20.26
C THR A 102 -2.98 -11.86 19.32
N ALA A 103 -4.05 -11.10 19.60
CA ALA A 103 -4.43 -9.96 18.79
C ALA A 103 -3.35 -8.87 18.77
N LEU A 104 -2.72 -8.60 19.93
CA LEU A 104 -1.63 -7.63 20.02
C LEU A 104 -0.40 -8.09 19.20
N ASP A 105 -0.09 -9.38 19.24
CA ASP A 105 1.01 -9.96 18.46
C ASP A 105 0.74 -9.83 16.96
N ASP A 106 -0.48 -10.18 16.52
CA ASP A 106 -0.91 -10.03 15.13
C ASP A 106 -0.86 -8.57 14.67
N GLN A 107 -1.27 -7.65 15.52
CA GLN A 107 -1.19 -6.22 15.24
C GLN A 107 0.25 -5.77 15.05
N ALA A 108 1.16 -6.21 15.91
CA ALA A 108 2.58 -5.87 15.81
C ALA A 108 3.18 -6.38 14.50
N LYS A 109 2.83 -7.60 14.09
CA LYS A 109 3.26 -8.17 12.81
C LYS A 109 2.69 -7.39 11.63
N ALA A 110 1.41 -7.05 11.69
CA ALA A 110 0.76 -6.27 10.63
C ALA A 110 1.36 -4.88 10.51
N ARG A 111 1.71 -4.24 11.62
CA ARG A 111 2.37 -2.93 11.62
C ARG A 111 3.76 -3.00 11.01
N ALA A 112 4.55 -4.01 11.35
CA ALA A 112 5.87 -4.21 10.77
C ALA A 112 5.78 -4.43 9.26
N SER A 113 4.83 -5.24 8.82
CA SER A 113 4.58 -5.47 7.38
C SER A 113 4.16 -4.20 6.68
N PHE A 114 3.22 -3.44 7.25
CA PHE A 114 2.78 -2.17 6.68
C PHE A 114 3.94 -1.18 6.54
N ASN A 115 4.75 -1.02 7.58
CA ASN A 115 5.90 -0.11 7.55
C ASN A 115 6.89 -0.50 6.45
N ALA A 116 7.15 -1.80 6.26
CA ALA A 116 8.03 -2.30 5.21
C ALA A 116 7.45 -2.02 3.80
N ARG A 117 6.16 -2.28 3.60
CA ARG A 117 5.50 -2.04 2.30
C ARG A 117 5.39 -0.55 1.99
N ARG A 118 5.13 0.26 3.01
CA ARG A 118 5.11 1.71 2.88
C ARG A 118 6.47 2.24 2.43
N ALA A 119 7.53 1.81 3.08
CA ALA A 119 8.89 2.22 2.75
C ALA A 119 9.27 1.80 1.32
N ALA A 120 8.91 0.60 0.91
CA ALA A 120 9.19 0.09 -0.43
C ALA A 120 8.49 0.93 -1.51
N LEU A 121 7.22 1.28 -1.30
CA LEU A 121 6.48 2.12 -2.25
C LEU A 121 7.08 3.53 -2.30
N GLU A 122 7.34 4.14 -1.14
CA GLU A 122 7.95 5.47 -1.05
C GLU A 122 9.29 5.53 -1.77
N GLN A 123 10.14 4.54 -1.54
CA GLN A 123 11.45 4.46 -2.19
C GLN A 123 11.33 4.35 -3.70
N PHE A 124 10.35 3.61 -4.18
CA PHE A 124 10.17 3.38 -5.61
C PHE A 124 9.61 4.62 -6.34
N VAL A 125 8.58 5.27 -5.79
CA VAL A 125 7.93 6.41 -6.45
C VAL A 125 8.55 7.76 -6.09
N GLY A 126 9.34 7.82 -5.03
CA GLY A 126 9.93 9.05 -4.52
C GLY A 126 9.07 9.73 -3.47
N ASN A 127 9.72 10.51 -2.60
CA ASN A 127 9.08 11.13 -1.44
C ASN A 127 7.96 12.09 -1.83
N ASP A 128 8.16 12.92 -2.85
CA ASP A 128 7.16 13.93 -3.26
C ASP A 128 5.87 13.28 -3.76
N VAL A 129 6.00 12.31 -4.66
CA VAL A 129 4.85 11.58 -5.21
C VAL A 129 4.14 10.80 -4.10
N PHE A 130 4.91 10.15 -3.24
CA PHE A 130 4.36 9.37 -2.14
C PHE A 130 3.59 10.24 -1.14
N THR A 131 4.12 11.42 -0.80
CA THR A 131 3.45 12.36 0.10
C THR A 131 2.12 12.83 -0.48
N GLN A 132 2.08 13.15 -1.77
CA GLN A 132 0.85 13.53 -2.46
C GLN A 132 -0.17 12.39 -2.47
N PHE A 133 0.31 11.17 -2.70
CA PHE A 133 -0.53 9.97 -2.69
C PHE A 133 -1.16 9.73 -1.31
N GLU A 134 -0.38 9.75 -0.25
CA GLU A 134 -0.91 9.54 1.11
C GLU A 134 -1.92 10.62 1.49
N LYS A 135 -1.64 11.87 1.15
CA LYS A 135 -2.56 12.97 1.39
C LYS A 135 -3.90 12.76 0.67
N ALA A 136 -3.86 12.39 -0.61
CA ALA A 136 -5.05 12.11 -1.39
C ALA A 136 -5.85 10.93 -0.82
N LEU A 137 -5.14 9.89 -0.37
CA LEU A 137 -5.76 8.71 0.22
C LEU A 137 -6.49 9.05 1.53
N LEU A 138 -5.86 9.83 2.40
CA LEU A 138 -6.45 10.27 3.67
C LEU A 138 -7.68 11.16 3.44
N GLU A 139 -7.63 12.09 2.48
CA GLU A 139 -8.76 12.92 2.13
C GLU A 139 -9.94 12.09 1.62
N ARG A 140 -9.66 11.09 0.79
CA ARG A 140 -10.68 10.20 0.26
C ARG A 140 -11.35 9.38 1.37
N GLU A 141 -10.57 8.87 2.31
CA GLU A 141 -11.10 8.12 3.45
C GLU A 141 -11.95 8.99 4.36
N LYS A 142 -11.52 10.23 4.59
CA LYS A 142 -12.28 11.21 5.37
C LYS A 142 -13.63 11.50 4.72
N ASN A 143 -13.65 11.72 3.40
CA ASN A 143 -14.88 12.00 2.66
C ASN A 143 -15.82 10.80 2.64
N LYS A 144 -15.29 9.58 2.64
CA LYS A 144 -16.07 8.36 2.66
C LYS A 144 -16.76 8.12 4.00
N ASN A 145 -16.18 8.61 5.10
CA ASN A 145 -16.75 8.47 6.45
C ASN A 145 -17.75 9.59 6.79
N ASP A 146 -17.76 10.65 6.01
CA ASP A 146 -18.75 11.73 6.10
C ASP A 146 -19.97 11.37 5.25
#